data_72159d54b45104eea6011b23a8d505a6
#
_entry.id   72159d54b45104eea6011b23a8d505a6
#
_cell.length_a   1.000
_cell.length_b   1.000
_cell.length_c   1.000
_cell.angle_alpha   90.00
_cell.angle_beta   90.00
_cell.angle_gamma   90.00
#
_symmetry.space_group_name_H-M   'P 1'
#
loop_
_entity.id
_entity.type
_entity.pdbx_description
1 polymer ?
#
loop_
_entity_poly.entity_id
_entity_poly.type
_entity_poly.pdbx_seq_one_letter_code
_entity_poly.pdbx_strand_id
1 'polypeptide(L)'
;HNYLAPKYQAKSLSDKKLLKKIKKIKPDFIMTNIGGGTQEILGLYLKKNLKIKTTILCTGAAISFFTKDQAPINSLIDRLYLGWFIRLIFNPFVFTERYLYSLRLIPMLISSKIKIIN
;
A
#
# COMPACT_ATOMS: atom_id res chain seq x y z
N HIS A 1 -17.20 0.31 10.17
CA HIS A 1 -16.33 0.72 11.30
C HIS A 1 -14.99 1.18 10.75
N ASN A 2 -14.47 2.32 11.22
CA ASN A 2 -13.16 2.83 10.88
C ASN A 2 -12.20 2.82 12.08
N TYR A 3 -10.92 2.83 11.79
CA TYR A 3 -9.85 2.95 12.77
C TYR A 3 -8.73 3.80 12.17
N LEU A 4 -8.44 4.93 12.80
CA LEU A 4 -7.29 5.76 12.44
C LEU A 4 -6.03 5.09 12.96
N ALA A 5 -5.24 4.56 12.03
CA ALA A 5 -3.99 3.91 12.34
C ALA A 5 -2.95 4.94 12.83
N PRO A 6 -2.23 4.66 13.91
CA PRO A 6 -1.08 5.48 14.28
C PRO A 6 0.03 5.33 13.23
N LYS A 7 1.06 6.19 13.30
CA LYS A 7 2.22 6.04 12.44
C LYS A 7 3.04 4.82 12.91
N TYR A 8 2.90 3.71 12.20
CA TYR A 8 3.61 2.48 12.52
C TYR A 8 5.08 2.53 12.11
N GLN A 9 5.94 1.94 12.94
CA GLN A 9 7.31 1.61 12.58
C GLN A 9 7.36 0.13 12.14
N ALA A 10 7.85 -0.15 10.94
CA ALA A 10 7.84 -1.50 10.37
C ALA A 10 8.57 -2.54 11.22
N LYS A 11 9.65 -2.12 11.92
CA LYS A 11 10.47 -3.03 12.75
C LYS A 11 9.81 -3.47 14.08
N SER A 12 8.84 -2.72 14.59
CA SER A 12 8.24 -2.96 15.92
C SER A 12 6.71 -2.78 15.91
N LEU A 13 6.07 -3.26 14.85
CA LEU A 13 4.63 -3.08 14.69
C LEU A 13 3.87 -3.94 15.70
N SER A 14 3.20 -3.29 16.64
CA SER A 14 2.29 -3.89 17.60
C SER A 14 1.16 -2.93 17.90
N ASP A 15 -0.09 -3.36 17.69
CA ASP A 15 -1.29 -2.55 17.98
C ASP A 15 -2.32 -3.39 18.74
N LYS A 16 -2.16 -3.43 20.06
CA LYS A 16 -3.07 -4.14 20.97
C LYS A 16 -4.47 -3.52 20.97
N LYS A 17 -4.57 -2.18 20.76
CA LYS A 17 -5.84 -1.45 20.72
C LYS A 17 -6.66 -1.86 19.50
N LEU A 18 -6.02 -1.94 18.34
CA LEU A 18 -6.64 -2.43 17.12
C LEU A 18 -7.10 -3.88 17.26
N LEU A 19 -6.24 -4.77 17.79
CA LEU A 19 -6.60 -6.17 18.03
C LEU A 19 -7.84 -6.30 18.93
N LYS A 20 -7.90 -5.53 20.03
CA LYS A 20 -9.04 -5.54 20.94
C LYS A 20 -10.32 -5.09 20.24
N LYS A 21 -10.23 -4.05 19.40
CA LYS A 21 -11.35 -3.54 18.63
C LYS A 21 -11.86 -4.58 17.62
N ILE A 22 -10.96 -5.21 16.86
CA ILE A 22 -11.32 -6.23 15.87
C ILE A 22 -11.95 -7.45 16.54
N LYS A 23 -11.39 -7.93 17.67
CA LYS A 23 -11.96 -9.04 18.43
C LYS A 23 -13.37 -8.78 18.96
N LYS A 24 -13.68 -7.49 19.29
CA LYS A 24 -15.02 -7.09 19.73
C LYS A 24 -16.01 -7.04 18.56
N ILE A 25 -15.60 -6.51 17.41
CA ILE A 25 -16.44 -6.31 16.22
C ILE A 25 -16.63 -7.60 15.43
N LYS A 26 -15.59 -8.45 15.37
CA LYS A 26 -15.51 -9.69 14.57
C LYS A 26 -15.92 -9.47 13.10
N PRO A 27 -15.25 -8.56 12.37
CA PRO A 27 -15.61 -8.24 11.00
C PRO A 27 -15.25 -9.40 10.05
N ASP A 28 -16.03 -9.58 8.99
CA ASP A 28 -15.72 -10.53 7.91
C ASP A 28 -14.55 -10.04 7.05
N PHE A 29 -14.42 -8.73 6.88
CA PHE A 29 -13.37 -8.09 6.09
C PHE A 29 -12.67 -6.99 6.87
N ILE A 30 -11.34 -6.95 6.73
CA ILE A 30 -10.49 -5.88 7.24
C ILE A 30 -9.73 -5.30 6.06
N MET A 31 -9.94 -4.02 5.76
CA MET A 31 -9.19 -3.30 4.74
C MET A 31 -8.11 -2.44 5.39
N THR A 32 -6.87 -2.60 4.96
CA THR A 32 -5.74 -1.77 5.40
C THR A 32 -5.35 -0.79 4.29
N ASN A 33 -5.57 0.51 4.53
CA ASN A 33 -5.34 1.60 3.56
C ASN A 33 -4.16 2.48 4.00
N ILE A 34 -3.09 1.85 4.46
CA ILE A 34 -1.85 2.53 4.85
C ILE A 34 -0.75 2.28 3.81
N GLY A 35 0.36 3.00 3.91
CA GLY A 35 1.43 2.90 2.91
C GLY A 35 1.97 1.48 2.73
N GLY A 36 2.38 1.16 1.50
CA GLY A 36 2.99 -0.12 1.14
C GLY A 36 4.19 -0.48 2.01
N GLY A 37 4.44 -1.77 2.19
CA GLY A 37 5.41 -2.30 3.14
C GLY A 37 4.85 -2.38 4.56
N THR A 38 4.32 -1.30 5.09
CA THR A 38 3.76 -1.27 6.46
C THR A 38 2.42 -2.02 6.55
N GLN A 39 1.58 -1.93 5.52
CA GLN A 39 0.28 -2.61 5.50
C GLN A 39 0.41 -4.13 5.47
N GLU A 40 1.39 -4.67 4.74
CA GLU A 40 1.65 -6.10 4.66
C GLU A 40 2.13 -6.64 6.02
N ILE A 41 2.99 -5.86 6.70
CA ILE A 41 3.45 -6.20 8.06
C ILE A 41 2.28 -6.14 9.04
N LEU A 42 1.41 -5.12 8.93
CA LEU A 42 0.20 -5.04 9.75
C LEU A 42 -0.74 -6.21 9.46
N GLY A 43 -0.97 -6.54 8.19
CA GLY A 43 -1.79 -7.68 7.79
C GLY A 43 -1.27 -8.99 8.37
N LEU A 44 0.04 -9.22 8.30
CA LEU A 44 0.67 -10.40 8.90
C LEU A 44 0.54 -10.42 10.43
N TYR A 45 0.74 -9.26 11.08
CA TYR A 45 0.55 -9.12 12.52
C TYR A 45 -0.89 -9.46 12.93
N LEU A 46 -1.88 -8.93 12.22
CA LEU A 46 -3.28 -9.23 12.46
C LEU A 46 -3.57 -10.72 12.25
N LYS A 47 -3.11 -11.30 11.14
CA LYS A 47 -3.28 -12.74 10.83
C LYS A 47 -2.72 -13.63 11.93
N LYS A 48 -1.56 -13.30 12.50
CA LYS A 48 -0.92 -14.09 13.57
C LYS A 48 -1.65 -13.96 14.91
N ASN A 49 -2.28 -12.81 15.20
CA ASN A 49 -2.85 -12.52 16.53
C ASN A 49 -4.38 -12.62 16.60
N LEU A 50 -5.05 -12.71 15.45
CA LEU A 50 -6.49 -12.89 15.36
C LEU A 50 -6.81 -14.38 15.18
N LYS A 51 -7.53 -14.96 16.12
CA LYS A 51 -8.05 -16.33 16.03
C LYS A 51 -9.52 -16.33 15.56
N ILE A 52 -9.87 -15.43 14.65
CA ILE A 52 -11.21 -15.28 14.06
C ILE A 52 -11.14 -15.48 12.55
N LYS A 53 -12.22 -15.99 11.97
CA LYS A 53 -12.33 -16.09 10.51
C LYS A 53 -12.61 -14.69 9.95
N THR A 54 -11.61 -14.07 9.34
CA THR A 54 -11.70 -12.76 8.70
C THR A 54 -10.76 -12.67 7.51
N THR A 55 -11.16 -11.97 6.48
CA THR A 55 -10.34 -11.71 5.29
C THR A 55 -9.65 -10.37 5.45
N ILE A 56 -8.32 -10.33 5.29
CA ILE A 56 -7.52 -9.11 5.39
C ILE A 56 -7.12 -8.69 3.98
N LEU A 57 -7.53 -7.49 3.57
CA LEU A 57 -7.25 -6.88 2.28
C LEU A 57 -6.26 -5.73 2.45
N CYS A 58 -5.05 -5.89 1.91
CA CYS A 58 -4.02 -4.86 1.90
C CYS A 58 -4.16 -4.04 0.61
N THR A 59 -4.95 -2.97 0.64
CA THR A 59 -5.30 -2.18 -0.54
C THR A 59 -4.39 -0.98 -0.76
N GLY A 60 -3.55 -0.64 0.23
CA GLY A 60 -2.63 0.49 0.15
C GLY A 60 -3.35 1.81 -0.04
N ALA A 61 -2.78 2.64 -0.88
CA ALA A 61 -3.35 3.95 -1.21
C ALA A 61 -4.48 3.88 -2.25
N ALA A 62 -5.02 2.70 -2.58
CA ALA A 62 -6.06 2.59 -3.61
C ALA A 62 -7.30 3.44 -3.29
N ILE A 63 -7.66 3.57 -2.02
CA ILE A 63 -8.79 4.39 -1.60
C ILE A 63 -8.57 5.89 -1.88
N SER A 64 -7.32 6.35 -1.95
CA SER A 64 -7.01 7.76 -2.19
C SER A 64 -7.36 8.23 -3.61
N PHE A 65 -7.62 7.31 -4.54
CA PHE A 65 -8.22 7.64 -5.83
C PHE A 65 -9.68 8.13 -5.68
N PHE A 66 -10.42 7.57 -4.73
CA PHE A 66 -11.80 7.97 -4.45
C PHE A 66 -11.89 9.23 -3.61
N THR A 67 -10.94 9.46 -2.70
CA THR A 67 -10.88 10.65 -1.85
C THR A 67 -10.26 11.87 -2.53
N LYS A 68 -9.79 11.73 -3.79
CA LYS A 68 -9.08 12.77 -4.56
C LYS A 68 -7.76 13.25 -3.93
N ASP A 69 -7.19 12.48 -3.02
CA ASP A 69 -5.89 12.78 -2.42
C ASP A 69 -4.71 12.44 -3.35
N GLN A 70 -5.00 11.80 -4.48
CA GLN A 70 -4.03 11.53 -5.54
C GLN A 70 -4.24 12.44 -6.75
N ALA A 71 -3.17 12.59 -7.55
CA ALA A 71 -3.21 13.36 -8.79
C ALA A 71 -4.40 12.90 -9.67
N PRO A 72 -5.20 13.83 -10.19
CA PRO A 72 -6.35 13.50 -11.04
C PRO A 72 -5.85 12.94 -12.38
N ILE A 73 -5.97 11.63 -12.55
CA ILE A 73 -5.65 10.95 -13.80
C ILE A 73 -6.98 10.66 -14.50
N ASN A 74 -7.24 11.37 -15.60
CA ASN A 74 -8.40 11.10 -16.45
C ASN A 74 -8.07 10.00 -17.47
N SER A 75 -9.10 9.49 -18.14
CA SER A 75 -8.96 8.41 -19.12
C SER A 75 -8.03 8.74 -20.31
N LEU A 76 -7.93 10.01 -20.71
CA LEU A 76 -7.01 10.46 -21.76
C LEU A 76 -5.55 10.40 -21.31
N ILE A 77 -5.27 10.85 -20.09
CA ILE A 77 -3.93 10.81 -19.49
C ILE A 77 -3.47 9.36 -19.32
N ASP A 78 -4.38 8.49 -18.91
CA ASP A 78 -4.10 7.06 -18.74
C ASP A 78 -3.83 6.39 -20.10
N ARG A 79 -4.64 6.68 -21.10
CA ARG A 79 -4.47 6.18 -22.48
C ARG A 79 -3.15 6.61 -23.13
N LEU A 80 -2.64 7.80 -22.78
CA LEU A 80 -1.36 8.33 -23.25
C LEU A 80 -0.18 7.89 -22.37
N TYR A 81 -0.40 7.05 -21.35
CA TYR A 81 0.61 6.62 -20.38
C TYR A 81 1.32 7.78 -19.66
N LEU A 82 0.69 8.96 -19.58
CA LEU A 82 1.24 10.16 -18.95
C LEU A 82 0.95 10.26 -17.43
N GLY A 83 0.36 9.24 -16.84
CA GLY A 83 0.01 9.22 -15.41
C GLY A 83 1.21 9.46 -14.49
N TRP A 84 2.40 8.98 -14.86
CA TRP A 84 3.64 9.23 -14.13
C TRP A 84 4.05 10.70 -14.16
N PHE A 85 3.87 11.37 -15.28
CA PHE A 85 4.23 12.78 -15.47
C PHE A 85 3.31 13.71 -14.68
N ILE A 86 2.00 13.43 -14.70
CA ILE A 86 1.01 14.18 -13.90
C ILE A 86 1.31 14.04 -12.39
N ARG A 87 1.68 12.85 -11.94
CA ARG A 87 2.08 12.64 -10.54
C ARG A 87 3.33 13.42 -10.17
N LEU A 88 4.29 13.52 -11.10
CA LEU A 88 5.51 14.30 -10.91
C LEU A 88 5.20 15.79 -10.75
N ILE A 89 4.30 16.33 -11.59
CA ILE A 89 3.86 17.74 -11.50
C ILE A 89 3.08 17.98 -10.20
N PHE A 90 2.19 17.03 -9.83
CA PHE A 90 1.32 17.18 -8.67
C PHE A 90 2.09 17.15 -7.34
N ASN A 91 3.13 16.32 -7.23
CA ASN A 91 3.97 16.25 -6.03
C ASN A 91 5.43 15.88 -6.39
N PRO A 92 6.23 16.84 -6.89
CA PRO A 92 7.56 16.60 -7.44
C PRO A 92 8.52 15.98 -6.43
N PHE A 93 8.51 16.44 -5.18
CA PHE A 93 9.46 15.96 -4.17
C PHE A 93 9.29 14.47 -3.86
N VAL A 94 8.05 13.99 -3.75
CA VAL A 94 7.77 12.58 -3.45
C VAL A 94 8.04 11.68 -4.65
N PHE A 95 7.64 12.11 -5.85
CA PHE A 95 7.71 11.25 -7.04
C PHE A 95 9.08 11.26 -7.70
N THR A 96 9.83 12.35 -7.67
CA THR A 96 11.21 12.40 -8.18
C THR A 96 12.09 11.40 -7.44
N GLU A 97 12.04 11.38 -6.12
CA GLU A 97 12.80 10.44 -5.31
C GLU A 97 12.46 8.97 -5.68
N ARG A 98 11.18 8.66 -5.78
CA ARG A 98 10.70 7.31 -6.16
C ARG A 98 11.16 6.89 -7.55
N TYR A 99 11.12 7.81 -8.53
CA TYR A 99 11.56 7.51 -9.88
C TYR A 99 13.07 7.32 -9.97
N LEU A 100 13.86 8.12 -9.26
CA LEU A 100 15.30 7.92 -9.16
C LEU A 100 15.65 6.56 -8.54
N TYR A 101 14.94 6.16 -7.48
CA TYR A 101 15.11 4.82 -6.92
C TYR A 101 14.70 3.70 -7.89
N SER A 102 13.67 3.91 -8.71
CA SER A 102 13.24 2.90 -9.69
C SER A 102 14.26 2.68 -10.81
N LEU A 103 15.10 3.67 -11.13
CA LEU A 103 16.20 3.49 -12.11
C LEU A 103 17.20 2.40 -11.69
N ARG A 104 17.31 2.11 -10.39
CA ARG A 104 18.13 0.99 -9.91
C ARG A 104 17.63 -0.38 -10.34
N LEU A 105 16.36 -0.48 -10.77
CA LEU A 105 15.82 -1.73 -11.31
C LEU A 105 16.37 -2.06 -12.69
N ILE A 106 16.81 -1.07 -13.48
CA ILE A 106 17.30 -1.26 -14.84
C ILE A 106 18.50 -2.22 -14.86
N PRO A 107 19.61 -1.97 -14.12
CA PRO A 107 20.74 -2.92 -14.10
C PRO A 107 20.36 -4.28 -13.51
N MET A 108 19.42 -4.33 -12.56
CA MET A 108 18.93 -5.59 -12.01
C MET A 108 18.15 -6.41 -13.05
N LEU A 109 17.33 -5.77 -13.87
CA LEU A 109 16.58 -6.43 -14.95
C LEU A 109 17.51 -6.95 -16.05
N ILE A 110 18.55 -6.19 -16.38
CA ILE A 110 19.55 -6.60 -17.38
C ILE A 110 20.41 -7.77 -16.86
N SER A 111 20.76 -7.74 -15.56
CA SER A 111 21.64 -8.74 -14.95
C SER A 111 20.90 -10.00 -14.49
N SER A 112 19.59 -9.93 -14.23
CA SER A 112 18.82 -11.07 -13.73
C SER A 112 18.35 -11.96 -14.88
N LYS A 113 18.81 -13.22 -14.93
CA LYS A 113 18.15 -14.28 -15.69
C LYS A 113 16.80 -14.56 -15.02
N ILE A 114 15.72 -13.95 -15.51
CA ILE A 114 14.37 -14.21 -15.01
C ILE A 114 14.04 -15.67 -15.35
N LYS A 115 14.06 -16.56 -14.36
CA LYS A 115 13.47 -17.90 -14.48
C LYS A 115 11.96 -17.75 -14.39
N ILE A 116 11.28 -17.85 -15.52
CA ILE A 116 9.83 -18.03 -15.54
C ILE A 116 9.56 -19.46 -15.06
N ILE A 117 8.99 -19.60 -13.89
CA ILE A 117 8.50 -20.89 -13.37
C ILE A 117 7.08 -21.02 -13.92
N ASN A 118 6.90 -21.87 -14.92
CA ASN A 118 5.57 -22.30 -15.40
C ASN A 118 4.95 -23.26 -14.41
#